data_2a6390359addcdb27e4cc92b2a031b23
#
_entry.id   2a6390359addcdb27e4cc92b2a031b23
#
_cell.length_a   1.000
_cell.length_b   1.000
_cell.length_c   1.000
_cell.angle_alpha   90.00
_cell.angle_beta   90.00
_cell.angle_gamma   90.00
#
_symmetry.space_group_name_H-M   'P 1'
#
loop_
_entity.id
_entity.type
_entity.pdbx_description
1 polymer ?
#
loop_
_entity_poly.entity_id
_entity_poly.type
_entity_poly.pdbx_seq_one_letter_code
_entity_poly.pdbx_strand_id
1 'polypeptide(L)'
;MAARNLIVNADDFNSDEERNRGILEAGEKGIVTSVSIIANLPFNAESVAKLKTVFGPRIGVHLNLTKGAPIARRTTTLVDENNQFFKKKNAWRRALLHQYDLKEVEEEFAAQISRLQELGITPDHLDGNNHLHVFPQIAEIVARLARDFDIKKIRLPLEKFQNPGHYFQPKAFKKYFFGLLAKRASFMFKSFGLLFPEHFAGIQFPQVVKIESLQIFFRKLPPGTTELMCHPGYRAMSYQVAFKSRSRQRRGIDAGVHFSTPRSMTRSQQRYANEGDLVSLPQTAWSQHEKELASLTNPEVLAALKHEQITLISFHDM
;
A
#
# COMPACT_ATOMS: atom_id res chain seq x y z
N MET A 1 21.01 -11.35 -23.34
CA MET A 1 21.10 -10.87 -21.94
C MET A 1 20.03 -11.59 -21.14
N ALA A 2 20.23 -11.84 -19.83
CA ALA A 2 19.17 -12.42 -19.02
C ALA A 2 18.00 -11.43 -18.88
N ALA A 3 16.76 -11.93 -18.88
CA ALA A 3 15.56 -11.10 -18.81
C ALA A 3 15.53 -10.25 -17.53
N ARG A 4 15.07 -9.01 -17.64
CA ARG A 4 14.85 -8.09 -16.53
C ARG A 4 13.37 -7.76 -16.46
N ASN A 5 12.67 -8.39 -15.52
CA ASN A 5 11.25 -8.23 -15.32
C ASN A 5 10.97 -7.31 -14.14
N LEU A 6 9.97 -6.45 -14.26
CA LEU A 6 9.56 -5.52 -13.22
C LEU A 6 8.06 -5.64 -12.95
N ILE A 7 7.72 -5.98 -11.71
CA ILE A 7 6.38 -5.85 -11.16
C ILE A 7 6.33 -4.51 -10.44
N VAL A 8 5.38 -3.65 -10.77
CA VAL A 8 5.12 -2.42 -10.01
C VAL A 8 3.80 -2.60 -9.28
N ASN A 9 3.88 -2.87 -7.98
CA ASN A 9 2.71 -3.10 -7.15
C ASN A 9 2.32 -1.84 -6.38
N ALA A 10 1.07 -1.40 -6.55
CA ALA A 10 0.50 -0.31 -5.79
C ALA A 10 -0.19 -0.84 -4.53
N ASP A 11 0.32 -0.44 -3.37
CA ASP A 11 -0.21 -0.83 -2.08
C ASP A 11 -1.34 0.09 -1.61
N ASP A 12 -2.10 -0.39 -0.62
CA ASP A 12 -3.10 0.38 0.11
C ASP A 12 -4.37 0.76 -0.69
N PHE A 13 -4.74 0.04 -1.76
CA PHE A 13 -6.06 0.25 -2.35
C PHE A 13 -7.16 0.03 -1.30
N ASN A 14 -8.22 0.81 -1.35
CA ASN A 14 -9.31 0.85 -0.38
C ASN A 14 -8.95 1.52 0.96
N SER A 15 -7.82 2.19 1.07
CA SER A 15 -7.50 2.92 2.30
C SER A 15 -8.24 4.26 2.41
N ASP A 16 -8.48 4.91 1.30
CA ASP A 16 -9.32 6.10 1.09
C ASP A 16 -9.54 6.32 -0.43
N GLU A 17 -10.54 7.13 -0.79
CA GLU A 17 -10.92 7.36 -2.20
C GLU A 17 -9.84 8.08 -3.01
N GLU A 18 -9.08 8.98 -2.40
CA GLU A 18 -8.01 9.69 -3.10
C GLU A 18 -6.83 8.76 -3.41
N ARG A 19 -6.61 7.76 -2.56
CA ARG A 19 -5.69 6.66 -2.82
C ARG A 19 -6.19 5.79 -3.97
N ASN A 20 -7.45 5.37 -3.92
CA ASN A 20 -8.07 4.56 -4.96
C ASN A 20 -7.94 5.21 -6.32
N ARG A 21 -8.30 6.51 -6.41
CA ARG A 21 -8.23 7.28 -7.65
C ARG A 21 -6.82 7.34 -8.23
N GLY A 22 -5.81 7.60 -7.39
CA GLY A 22 -4.42 7.66 -7.84
C GLY A 22 -3.87 6.30 -8.27
N ILE A 23 -4.22 5.21 -7.58
CA ILE A 23 -3.83 3.85 -7.97
C ILE A 23 -4.46 3.47 -9.31
N LEU A 24 -5.75 3.75 -9.51
CA LEU A 24 -6.44 3.48 -10.77
C LEU A 24 -5.78 4.26 -11.92
N GLU A 25 -5.49 5.52 -11.74
CA GLU A 25 -4.82 6.34 -12.75
C GLU A 25 -3.40 5.82 -13.07
N ALA A 26 -2.64 5.42 -12.05
CA ALA A 26 -1.31 4.84 -12.24
C ALA A 26 -1.33 3.48 -12.97
N GLY A 27 -2.42 2.71 -12.82
CA GLY A 27 -2.66 1.49 -13.56
C GLY A 27 -3.10 1.72 -15.01
N GLU A 28 -3.93 2.74 -15.26
CA GLU A 28 -4.44 3.07 -16.59
C GLU A 28 -3.41 3.78 -17.48
N LYS A 29 -2.66 4.73 -16.91
CA LYS A 29 -1.80 5.66 -17.67
C LYS A 29 -0.31 5.47 -17.41
N GLY A 30 0.04 4.72 -16.36
CA GLY A 30 1.40 4.60 -15.86
C GLY A 30 1.98 3.20 -15.99
N ILE A 31 2.93 2.92 -15.11
CA ILE A 31 3.70 1.67 -15.09
C ILE A 31 3.25 0.68 -14.01
N VAL A 32 2.16 0.98 -13.28
CA VAL A 32 1.65 0.08 -12.24
C VAL A 32 1.01 -1.14 -12.87
N THR A 33 1.49 -2.32 -12.49
CA THR A 33 1.08 -3.60 -13.08
C THR A 33 0.25 -4.48 -12.16
N SER A 34 0.36 -4.28 -10.86
CA SER A 34 -0.37 -5.04 -9.82
C SER A 34 -0.86 -4.12 -8.72
N VAL A 35 -1.83 -4.55 -7.95
CA VAL A 35 -2.40 -3.79 -6.84
C VAL A 35 -2.75 -4.70 -5.67
N SER A 36 -2.57 -4.23 -4.44
CA SER A 36 -2.96 -4.94 -3.21
C SER A 36 -4.05 -4.17 -2.47
N ILE A 37 -5.11 -4.89 -2.05
CA ILE A 37 -6.32 -4.33 -1.44
C ILE A 37 -6.34 -4.55 0.07
N ILE A 38 -6.64 -3.51 0.84
CA ILE A 38 -7.01 -3.62 2.25
C ILE A 38 -8.48 -4.05 2.36
N ALA A 39 -8.70 -5.32 2.68
CA ALA A 39 -10.03 -5.94 2.61
C ALA A 39 -10.93 -5.65 3.81
N ASN A 40 -10.38 -5.30 4.97
CA ASN A 40 -11.17 -5.07 6.19
C ASN A 40 -11.85 -3.70 6.26
N LEU A 41 -11.53 -2.78 5.37
CA LEU A 41 -12.16 -1.46 5.29
C LEU A 41 -13.44 -1.51 4.44
N PRO A 42 -14.40 -0.56 4.64
CA PRO A 42 -15.59 -0.47 3.81
C PRO A 42 -15.24 -0.27 2.33
N PHE A 43 -15.95 -0.96 1.44
CA PHE A 43 -15.76 -0.85 0.01
C PHE A 43 -16.71 0.16 -0.63
N ASN A 44 -16.19 0.95 -1.56
CA ASN A 44 -16.99 1.70 -2.52
C ASN A 44 -17.19 0.83 -3.77
N ALA A 45 -18.45 0.57 -4.13
CA ALA A 45 -18.79 -0.32 -5.25
C ALA A 45 -18.26 0.20 -6.61
N GLU A 46 -18.27 1.51 -6.84
CA GLU A 46 -17.75 2.12 -8.06
C GLU A 46 -16.22 1.93 -8.15
N SER A 47 -15.50 2.16 -7.05
CA SER A 47 -14.06 1.96 -6.97
C SER A 47 -13.67 0.50 -7.21
N VAL A 48 -14.44 -0.45 -6.67
CA VAL A 48 -14.24 -1.90 -6.91
C VAL A 48 -14.50 -2.27 -8.37
N ALA A 49 -15.56 -1.75 -8.98
CA ALA A 49 -15.85 -2.00 -10.39
C ALA A 49 -14.74 -1.47 -11.31
N LYS A 50 -14.26 -0.25 -11.09
CA LYS A 50 -13.13 0.33 -11.81
C LYS A 50 -11.85 -0.49 -11.62
N LEU A 51 -11.57 -0.91 -10.37
CA LEU A 51 -10.41 -1.73 -10.07
C LEU A 51 -10.39 -3.03 -10.89
N LYS A 52 -11.52 -3.73 -10.97
CA LYS A 52 -11.65 -4.95 -11.79
C LYS A 52 -11.42 -4.68 -13.29
N THR A 53 -11.87 -3.54 -13.77
CA THR A 53 -11.67 -3.12 -15.17
C THR A 53 -10.19 -2.85 -15.45
N VAL A 54 -9.51 -2.12 -14.57
CA VAL A 54 -8.11 -1.69 -14.76
C VAL A 54 -7.12 -2.83 -14.55
N PHE A 55 -7.30 -3.61 -13.48
CA PHE A 55 -6.31 -4.60 -13.07
C PHE A 55 -6.70 -6.05 -13.42
N GLY A 56 -8.00 -6.35 -13.57
CA GLY A 56 -8.46 -7.72 -13.91
C GLY A 56 -7.93 -8.76 -12.90
N PRO A 57 -7.15 -9.78 -13.36
CA PRO A 57 -6.63 -10.84 -12.49
C PRO A 57 -5.38 -10.41 -11.67
N ARG A 58 -4.91 -9.17 -11.79
CA ARG A 58 -3.66 -8.67 -11.19
C ARG A 58 -3.89 -7.99 -9.84
N ILE A 59 -4.73 -8.59 -9.01
CA ILE A 59 -5.18 -8.02 -7.72
C ILE A 59 -4.82 -8.97 -6.60
N GLY A 60 -4.09 -8.49 -5.59
CA GLY A 60 -3.72 -9.21 -4.39
C GLY A 60 -4.44 -8.73 -3.13
N VAL A 61 -4.26 -9.46 -2.04
CA VAL A 61 -4.72 -9.07 -0.70
C VAL A 61 -3.61 -8.40 0.07
N HIS A 62 -3.84 -7.17 0.50
CA HIS A 62 -2.98 -6.47 1.44
C HIS A 62 -3.39 -6.82 2.87
N LEU A 63 -2.91 -7.99 3.38
CA LEU A 63 -3.24 -8.51 4.70
C LEU A 63 -2.93 -7.47 5.79
N ASN A 64 -3.94 -7.10 6.57
CA ASN A 64 -3.87 -5.94 7.43
C ASN A 64 -4.25 -6.26 8.89
N LEU A 65 -3.38 -5.83 9.83
CA LEU A 65 -3.60 -5.83 11.27
C LEU A 65 -3.23 -4.47 11.90
N THR A 66 -3.28 -3.37 11.12
CA THR A 66 -2.76 -2.07 11.58
C THR A 66 -3.66 -0.88 11.26
N LYS A 67 -4.76 -1.09 10.53
CA LYS A 67 -5.66 -0.03 10.10
C LYS A 67 -7.11 -0.49 10.12
N GLY A 68 -7.99 0.28 10.77
CA GLY A 68 -9.41 -0.03 10.86
C GLY A 68 -9.74 -1.11 11.89
N ALA A 69 -10.94 -1.67 11.78
CA ALA A 69 -11.45 -2.74 12.62
C ALA A 69 -11.32 -4.10 11.93
N PRO A 70 -11.27 -5.23 12.69
CA PRO A 70 -11.26 -6.56 12.14
C PRO A 70 -12.60 -6.92 11.46
N ILE A 71 -12.56 -7.89 10.54
CA ILE A 71 -13.73 -8.54 9.96
C ILE A 71 -14.15 -9.72 10.85
N ALA A 72 -13.20 -10.46 11.39
CA ALA A 72 -13.46 -11.60 12.26
C ALA A 72 -14.16 -11.17 13.55
N ARG A 73 -15.12 -11.99 14.01
CA ARG A 73 -16.01 -11.62 15.11
C ARG A 73 -15.37 -11.70 16.49
N ARG A 74 -14.33 -12.51 16.66
CA ARG A 74 -13.67 -12.77 17.95
C ARG A 74 -12.22 -12.38 17.86
N THR A 75 -11.93 -11.11 18.16
CA THR A 75 -10.58 -10.58 18.15
C THR A 75 -10.38 -9.78 19.44
N THR A 76 -9.57 -10.30 20.33
CA THR A 76 -9.23 -9.67 21.61
C THR A 76 -7.79 -9.20 21.66
N THR A 77 -6.90 -9.96 21.01
CA THR A 77 -5.47 -9.63 21.01
C THR A 77 -5.05 -8.74 19.85
N LEU A 78 -5.89 -8.64 18.80
CA LEU A 78 -5.59 -7.86 17.59
C LEU A 78 -5.97 -6.39 17.70
N VAL A 79 -6.82 -6.02 18.66
CA VAL A 79 -7.46 -4.70 18.75
C VAL A 79 -7.18 -3.98 20.07
N ASP A 80 -7.38 -2.68 20.04
CA ASP A 80 -7.41 -1.81 21.22
C ASP A 80 -8.83 -1.74 21.84
N GLU A 81 -8.99 -0.91 22.87
CA GLU A 81 -10.24 -0.66 23.59
C GLU A 81 -11.38 -0.11 22.70
N ASN A 82 -11.05 0.46 21.56
CA ASN A 82 -11.99 1.01 20.59
C ASN A 82 -12.31 0.01 19.46
N ASN A 83 -11.95 -1.26 19.62
CA ASN A 83 -12.09 -2.30 18.60
C ASN A 83 -11.39 -1.94 17.29
N GLN A 84 -10.24 -1.24 17.35
CA GLN A 84 -9.41 -0.89 16.21
C GLN A 84 -8.08 -1.64 16.27
N PHE A 85 -7.56 -2.06 15.13
CA PHE A 85 -6.23 -2.63 15.06
C PHE A 85 -5.17 -1.70 15.64
N PHE A 86 -4.18 -2.26 16.30
CA PHE A 86 -3.05 -1.48 16.82
C PHE A 86 -2.28 -0.80 15.68
N LYS A 87 -1.92 0.46 15.90
CA LYS A 87 -1.07 1.18 14.94
C LYS A 87 0.28 0.50 14.78
N LYS A 88 0.89 0.64 13.61
CA LYS A 88 2.15 0.03 13.15
C LYS A 88 3.17 -0.29 14.24
N LYS A 89 3.55 0.70 15.06
CA LYS A 89 4.60 0.52 16.08
C LYS A 89 4.19 -0.51 17.14
N ASN A 90 2.95 -0.43 17.61
CA ASN A 90 2.42 -1.36 18.61
C ASN A 90 2.14 -2.74 17.99
N ALA A 91 1.63 -2.80 16.77
CA ALA A 91 1.42 -4.04 16.05
C ALA A 91 2.73 -4.82 15.85
N TRP A 92 3.80 -4.15 15.42
CA TRP A 92 5.12 -4.76 15.29
C TRP A 92 5.66 -5.27 16.65
N ARG A 93 5.54 -4.44 17.71
CA ARG A 93 5.96 -4.85 19.06
C ARG A 93 5.19 -6.10 19.51
N ARG A 94 3.88 -6.13 19.30
CA ARG A 94 3.04 -7.29 19.68
C ARG A 94 3.41 -8.54 18.91
N ALA A 95 3.63 -8.42 17.61
CA ALA A 95 4.08 -9.53 16.78
C ALA A 95 5.45 -10.08 17.22
N LEU A 96 6.39 -9.19 17.58
CA LEU A 96 7.72 -9.58 18.07
C LEU A 96 7.68 -10.23 19.45
N LEU A 97 6.81 -9.77 20.33
CA LEU A 97 6.67 -10.28 21.69
C LEU A 97 5.66 -11.43 21.80
N HIS A 98 5.21 -11.98 20.66
CA HIS A 98 4.23 -13.08 20.61
C HIS A 98 2.94 -12.78 21.39
N GLN A 99 2.45 -11.53 21.33
CA GLN A 99 1.27 -11.05 22.05
C GLN A 99 -0.02 -11.16 21.24
N TYR A 100 0.02 -11.71 20.03
CA TYR A 100 -1.16 -12.05 19.25
C TYR A 100 -1.56 -13.50 19.48
N ASP A 101 -2.86 -13.73 19.64
CA ASP A 101 -3.41 -15.07 19.47
C ASP A 101 -3.35 -15.42 17.98
N LEU A 102 -2.63 -16.48 17.66
CA LEU A 102 -2.39 -16.89 16.28
C LEU A 102 -3.65 -17.37 15.58
N LYS A 103 -4.62 -17.88 16.34
CA LYS A 103 -5.91 -18.28 15.82
C LYS A 103 -6.72 -17.05 15.39
N GLU A 104 -6.73 -15.98 16.20
CA GLU A 104 -7.34 -14.71 15.82
C GLU A 104 -6.72 -14.13 14.55
N VAL A 105 -5.37 -14.19 14.41
CA VAL A 105 -4.66 -13.75 13.20
C VAL A 105 -5.09 -14.56 11.98
N GLU A 106 -5.19 -15.88 12.11
CA GLU A 106 -5.57 -16.79 11.03
C GLU A 106 -7.03 -16.54 10.60
N GLU A 107 -7.95 -16.46 11.55
CA GLU A 107 -9.37 -16.17 11.29
C GLU A 107 -9.56 -14.80 10.61
N GLU A 108 -8.83 -13.78 11.04
CA GLU A 108 -8.90 -12.45 10.44
C GLU A 108 -8.35 -12.42 9.01
N PHE A 109 -7.19 -13.03 8.77
CA PHE A 109 -6.62 -13.07 7.42
C PHE A 109 -7.46 -13.93 6.47
N ALA A 110 -8.00 -15.05 6.93
CA ALA A 110 -8.94 -15.85 6.16
C ALA A 110 -10.19 -15.02 5.79
N ALA A 111 -10.74 -14.27 6.75
CA ALA A 111 -11.88 -13.39 6.49
C ALA A 111 -11.56 -12.27 5.48
N GLN A 112 -10.36 -11.70 5.53
CA GLN A 112 -9.90 -10.70 4.54
C GLN A 112 -9.79 -11.28 3.13
N ILE A 113 -9.24 -12.49 2.97
CA ILE A 113 -9.15 -13.17 1.67
C ILE A 113 -10.56 -13.51 1.16
N SER A 114 -11.40 -14.14 2.00
CA SER A 114 -12.77 -14.51 1.64
C SER A 114 -13.60 -13.31 1.20
N ARG A 115 -13.44 -12.17 1.86
CA ARG A 115 -14.17 -10.96 1.52
C ARG A 115 -13.88 -10.44 0.12
N LEU A 116 -12.65 -10.60 -0.40
CA LEU A 116 -12.36 -10.28 -1.80
C LEU A 116 -13.02 -11.29 -2.75
N GLN A 117 -13.04 -12.58 -2.39
CA GLN A 117 -13.73 -13.59 -3.20
C GLN A 117 -15.25 -13.33 -3.27
N GLU A 118 -15.87 -12.88 -2.17
CA GLU A 118 -17.28 -12.45 -2.14
C GLU A 118 -17.56 -11.27 -3.07
N LEU A 119 -16.57 -10.39 -3.29
CA LEU A 119 -16.63 -9.32 -4.29
C LEU A 119 -16.37 -9.81 -5.72
N GLY A 120 -16.18 -11.11 -5.93
CA GLY A 120 -15.83 -11.70 -7.23
C GLY A 120 -14.42 -11.34 -7.68
N ILE A 121 -13.48 -11.18 -6.74
CA ILE A 121 -12.06 -10.99 -6.99
C ILE A 121 -11.34 -12.25 -6.50
N THR A 122 -10.67 -12.96 -7.43
CA THR A 122 -9.75 -14.05 -7.08
C THR A 122 -8.36 -13.45 -6.90
N PRO A 123 -7.85 -13.39 -5.66
CA PRO A 123 -6.53 -12.80 -5.43
C PRO A 123 -5.42 -13.61 -6.10
N ASP A 124 -4.51 -12.94 -6.82
CA ASP A 124 -3.38 -13.60 -7.48
C ASP A 124 -2.13 -13.67 -6.60
N HIS A 125 -2.03 -12.82 -5.57
CA HIS A 125 -0.93 -12.81 -4.62
C HIS A 125 -1.35 -12.33 -3.23
N LEU A 126 -0.50 -12.61 -2.26
CA LEU A 126 -0.59 -12.05 -0.90
C LEU A 126 0.59 -11.14 -0.61
N ASP A 127 0.32 -10.09 0.10
CA ASP A 127 1.34 -9.27 0.76
C ASP A 127 0.80 -8.76 2.11
N GLY A 128 1.40 -7.77 2.75
CA GLY A 128 0.89 -7.35 4.05
C GLY A 128 1.20 -5.93 4.41
N ASN A 129 0.20 -5.24 4.90
CA ASN A 129 0.32 -3.88 5.39
C ASN A 129 1.40 -3.81 6.47
N ASN A 130 2.29 -2.83 6.31
CA ASN A 130 3.47 -2.70 7.16
C ASN A 130 4.35 -3.94 7.25
N HIS A 131 4.27 -4.85 6.27
CA HIS A 131 5.03 -6.09 6.14
C HIS A 131 4.91 -7.07 7.33
N LEU A 132 3.77 -7.07 8.04
CA LEU A 132 3.55 -8.00 9.15
C LEU A 132 3.54 -9.47 8.71
N HIS A 133 3.19 -9.74 7.45
CA HIS A 133 3.17 -11.08 6.86
C HIS A 133 4.52 -11.83 6.88
N VAL A 134 5.66 -11.15 7.13
CA VAL A 134 6.98 -11.79 7.23
C VAL A 134 7.45 -12.03 8.67
N PHE A 135 6.65 -11.66 9.68
CA PHE A 135 6.98 -12.00 11.06
C PHE A 135 6.83 -13.50 11.31
N PRO A 136 7.74 -14.17 12.05
CA PRO A 136 7.90 -15.62 12.00
C PRO A 136 6.63 -16.44 12.14
N GLN A 137 5.82 -16.19 13.16
CA GLN A 137 4.57 -16.91 13.39
C GLN A 137 3.47 -16.51 12.39
N ILE A 138 3.44 -15.24 12.01
CA ILE A 138 2.47 -14.72 11.04
C ILE A 138 2.79 -15.26 9.64
N ALA A 139 4.08 -15.37 9.27
CA ALA A 139 4.49 -15.90 7.98
C ALA A 139 4.02 -17.34 7.75
N GLU A 140 4.01 -18.16 8.79
CA GLU A 140 3.50 -19.53 8.71
C GLU A 140 1.98 -19.56 8.48
N ILE A 141 1.23 -18.73 9.20
CA ILE A 141 -0.22 -18.58 8.99
C ILE A 141 -0.50 -18.14 7.54
N VAL A 142 0.20 -17.12 7.07
CA VAL A 142 0.04 -16.62 5.70
C VAL A 142 0.36 -17.70 4.66
N ALA A 143 1.41 -18.50 4.88
CA ALA A 143 1.77 -19.59 3.97
C ALA A 143 0.71 -20.71 3.95
N ARG A 144 0.12 -21.07 5.11
CA ARG A 144 -1.01 -22.01 5.16
C ARG A 144 -2.23 -21.48 4.44
N LEU A 145 -2.63 -20.24 4.72
CA LEU A 145 -3.76 -19.60 4.05
C LEU A 145 -3.54 -19.48 2.54
N ALA A 146 -2.34 -19.12 2.09
CA ALA A 146 -2.01 -19.10 0.68
C ALA A 146 -2.29 -20.45 0.00
N ARG A 147 -1.87 -21.56 0.63
CA ARG A 147 -2.18 -22.93 0.19
C ARG A 147 -3.68 -23.21 0.20
N ASP A 148 -4.36 -22.90 1.30
CA ASP A 148 -5.77 -23.25 1.53
C ASP A 148 -6.71 -22.46 0.58
N PHE A 149 -6.31 -21.26 0.17
CA PHE A 149 -7.01 -20.42 -0.82
C PHE A 149 -6.46 -20.54 -2.25
N ASP A 150 -5.54 -21.47 -2.51
CA ASP A 150 -4.88 -21.71 -3.81
C ASP A 150 -4.15 -20.48 -4.39
N ILE A 151 -3.61 -19.61 -3.53
CA ILE A 151 -2.83 -18.44 -3.92
C ILE A 151 -1.36 -18.83 -3.94
N LYS A 152 -0.72 -18.82 -5.11
CA LYS A 152 0.64 -19.35 -5.29
C LYS A 152 1.74 -18.32 -5.09
N LYS A 153 1.41 -17.04 -5.04
CA LYS A 153 2.38 -15.95 -5.12
C LYS A 153 2.30 -15.05 -3.89
N ILE A 154 3.45 -14.59 -3.45
CA ILE A 154 3.55 -13.76 -2.24
C ILE A 154 4.67 -12.74 -2.39
N ARG A 155 4.49 -11.55 -1.81
CA ARG A 155 5.58 -10.57 -1.66
C ARG A 155 6.63 -11.08 -0.67
N LEU A 156 7.90 -10.94 -1.05
CA LEU A 156 9.03 -11.06 -0.15
C LEU A 156 9.77 -9.71 -0.06
N PRO A 157 9.57 -8.90 0.99
CA PRO A 157 10.16 -7.56 1.10
C PRO A 157 11.66 -7.63 1.53
N LEU A 158 12.45 -8.42 0.80
CA LEU A 158 13.88 -8.59 1.02
C LEU A 158 14.66 -7.61 0.13
N GLU A 159 14.77 -6.37 0.57
CA GLU A 159 15.52 -5.33 -0.13
C GLU A 159 17.03 -5.47 0.16
N LYS A 160 17.81 -5.81 -0.86
CA LYS A 160 19.27 -5.91 -0.75
C LYS A 160 19.88 -4.51 -0.60
N PHE A 161 20.82 -4.37 0.33
CA PHE A 161 21.51 -3.10 0.57
C PHE A 161 22.31 -2.68 -0.67
N GLN A 162 21.96 -1.53 -1.24
CA GLN A 162 22.68 -0.99 -2.41
C GLN A 162 23.81 -0.02 -2.06
N ASN A 163 23.95 0.41 -0.77
CA ASN A 163 25.01 1.31 -0.33
C ASN A 163 25.63 0.91 1.01
N PRO A 164 26.90 0.48 1.03
CA PRO A 164 27.63 0.12 2.27
C PRO A 164 27.86 1.29 3.23
N GLY A 165 27.80 2.54 2.77
CA GLY A 165 28.15 3.73 3.55
C GLY A 165 27.17 4.18 4.64
N HIS A 166 26.01 3.50 4.82
CA HIS A 166 24.97 3.94 5.76
C HIS A 166 24.78 3.01 6.98
N TYR A 167 25.76 2.14 7.28
CA TYR A 167 25.64 1.14 8.35
C TYR A 167 25.52 1.71 9.78
N PHE A 168 25.95 2.95 10.00
CA PHE A 168 25.99 3.55 11.36
C PHE A 168 24.78 4.44 11.71
N GLN A 169 23.72 4.45 10.90
CA GLN A 169 22.52 5.22 11.24
C GLN A 169 21.50 4.34 11.99
N PRO A 170 20.74 4.90 12.96
CA PRO A 170 19.67 4.15 13.67
C PRO A 170 18.64 3.51 12.73
N LYS A 171 18.44 4.10 11.55
CA LYS A 171 17.62 3.55 10.48
C LYS A 171 18.19 2.27 9.87
N ALA A 172 19.51 2.06 9.91
CA ALA A 172 20.17 0.86 9.37
C ALA A 172 19.86 -0.39 10.19
N PHE A 173 19.77 -0.28 11.53
CA PHE A 173 19.39 -1.40 12.38
C PHE A 173 18.00 -1.95 12.03
N LYS A 174 17.02 -1.06 11.84
CA LYS A 174 15.66 -1.44 11.44
C LYS A 174 15.65 -2.18 10.10
N LYS A 175 16.46 -1.75 9.15
CA LYS A 175 16.62 -2.36 7.83
C LYS A 175 17.19 -3.77 7.93
N TYR A 176 18.29 -3.93 8.69
CA TYR A 176 18.95 -5.21 8.91
C TYR A 176 17.98 -6.21 9.57
N PHE A 177 17.29 -5.77 10.61
CA PHE A 177 16.30 -6.57 11.30
C PHE A 177 15.16 -7.02 10.36
N PHE A 178 14.64 -6.12 9.54
CA PHE A 178 13.62 -6.45 8.53
C PHE A 178 14.15 -7.43 7.48
N GLY A 179 15.38 -7.25 7.03
CA GLY A 179 16.04 -8.17 6.11
C GLY A 179 16.17 -9.59 6.68
N LEU A 180 16.45 -9.71 7.99
CA LEU A 180 16.49 -11.03 8.67
C LEU A 180 15.10 -11.67 8.73
N LEU A 181 14.06 -10.92 9.06
CA LEU A 181 12.68 -11.42 9.06
C LEU A 181 12.27 -11.90 7.68
N ALA A 182 12.50 -11.11 6.64
CA ALA A 182 12.19 -11.47 5.27
C ALA A 182 12.99 -12.70 4.81
N LYS A 183 14.29 -12.76 5.14
CA LYS A 183 15.13 -13.95 4.85
C LYS A 183 14.57 -15.21 5.52
N ARG A 184 14.15 -15.13 6.80
CA ARG A 184 13.52 -16.25 7.49
C ARG A 184 12.18 -16.64 6.83
N ALA A 185 11.33 -15.66 6.51
CA ALA A 185 10.08 -15.88 5.81
C ALA A 185 10.29 -16.57 4.44
N SER A 186 11.37 -16.24 3.72
CA SER A 186 11.67 -16.87 2.42
C SER A 186 11.82 -18.39 2.50
N PHE A 187 12.41 -18.92 3.58
CA PHE A 187 12.50 -20.37 3.79
C PHE A 187 11.11 -20.98 4.04
N MET A 188 10.29 -20.32 4.84
CA MET A 188 8.91 -20.73 5.10
C MET A 188 8.08 -20.73 3.82
N PHE A 189 8.10 -19.65 3.07
CA PHE A 189 7.34 -19.52 1.82
C PHE A 189 7.76 -20.57 0.79
N LYS A 190 9.08 -20.83 0.64
CA LYS A 190 9.59 -21.91 -0.21
C LYS A 190 9.13 -23.30 0.22
N SER A 191 9.08 -23.59 1.53
CA SER A 191 8.64 -24.90 2.03
C SER A 191 7.15 -25.16 1.76
N PHE A 192 6.36 -24.11 1.53
CA PHE A 192 4.97 -24.20 1.10
C PHE A 192 4.81 -24.10 -0.45
N GLY A 193 5.90 -24.04 -1.19
CA GLY A 193 5.88 -23.94 -2.66
C GLY A 193 5.44 -22.57 -3.20
N LEU A 194 5.48 -21.51 -2.36
CA LEU A 194 5.10 -20.18 -2.79
C LEU A 194 6.18 -19.52 -3.62
N LEU A 195 5.76 -18.85 -4.69
CA LEU A 195 6.60 -18.05 -5.57
C LEU A 195 6.67 -16.61 -5.09
N PHE A 196 7.82 -15.98 -5.26
CA PHE A 196 8.02 -14.56 -4.96
C PHE A 196 9.11 -13.96 -5.85
N PRO A 197 9.08 -12.65 -6.13
CA PRO A 197 10.11 -11.98 -6.89
C PRO A 197 11.51 -12.15 -6.25
N GLU A 198 12.55 -12.35 -7.08
CA GLU A 198 13.94 -12.55 -6.60
C GLU A 198 14.50 -11.29 -5.93
N HIS A 199 13.94 -10.13 -6.31
CA HIS A 199 14.38 -8.83 -5.82
C HIS A 199 13.18 -7.98 -5.41
N PHE A 200 13.40 -7.10 -4.43
CA PHE A 200 12.40 -6.18 -3.93
C PHE A 200 12.99 -4.78 -3.74
N ALA A 201 12.21 -3.76 -4.05
CA ALA A 201 12.51 -2.35 -3.81
C ALA A 201 11.27 -1.60 -3.31
N GLY A 202 11.44 -0.60 -2.44
CA GLY A 202 10.35 0.25 -1.96
C GLY A 202 10.35 0.57 -0.47
N ILE A 203 11.05 -0.20 0.37
CA ILE A 203 11.17 0.13 1.81
C ILE A 203 12.19 1.26 2.01
N GLN A 204 13.30 1.17 1.30
CA GLN A 204 14.42 2.10 1.42
C GLN A 204 14.51 3.06 0.24
N PHE A 205 13.73 2.79 -0.77
CA PHE A 205 13.69 3.54 -2.01
C PHE A 205 12.59 4.61 -1.94
N PRO A 206 12.78 5.70 -1.13
CA PRO A 206 11.79 6.78 -1.07
C PRO A 206 11.71 7.57 -2.38
N GLN A 207 12.21 6.99 -3.48
CA GLN A 207 12.65 7.70 -4.67
C GLN A 207 11.77 7.43 -5.89
N VAL A 208 10.68 6.68 -5.73
CA VAL A 208 9.58 6.64 -6.71
C VAL A 208 8.99 8.04 -6.94
N VAL A 209 9.31 8.97 -6.04
CA VAL A 209 8.88 10.39 -6.10
C VAL A 209 9.67 11.25 -7.08
N LYS A 210 10.70 10.72 -7.76
CA LYS A 210 11.54 11.47 -8.72
C LYS A 210 11.83 10.63 -9.95
N ILE A 211 11.60 11.22 -11.11
CA ILE A 211 11.83 10.59 -12.42
C ILE A 211 13.27 10.10 -12.55
N GLU A 212 14.23 10.95 -12.20
CA GLU A 212 15.67 10.63 -12.30
C GLU A 212 16.05 9.44 -11.42
N SER A 213 15.40 9.32 -10.26
CA SER A 213 15.63 8.19 -9.36
C SER A 213 15.11 6.88 -9.93
N LEU A 214 13.95 6.89 -10.57
CA LEU A 214 13.41 5.73 -11.29
C LEU A 214 14.32 5.35 -12.48
N GLN A 215 14.80 6.33 -13.25
CA GLN A 215 15.74 6.07 -14.34
C GLN A 215 17.05 5.44 -13.84
N ILE A 216 17.59 5.92 -12.70
CA ILE A 216 18.77 5.30 -12.07
C ILE A 216 18.46 3.88 -11.60
N PHE A 217 17.29 3.66 -11.02
CA PHE A 217 16.85 2.33 -10.59
C PHE A 217 16.75 1.35 -11.76
N PHE A 218 16.16 1.76 -12.88
CA PHE A 218 16.04 0.94 -14.08
C PHE A 218 17.39 0.53 -14.67
N ARG A 219 18.35 1.48 -14.73
CA ARG A 219 19.71 1.16 -15.17
C ARG A 219 20.41 0.10 -14.31
N LYS A 220 20.05 0.06 -13.01
CA LYS A 220 20.65 -0.87 -12.03
C LYS A 220 19.79 -2.09 -11.73
N LEU A 221 18.66 -2.26 -12.45
CA LEU A 221 17.77 -3.39 -12.21
C LEU A 221 18.52 -4.70 -12.50
N PRO A 222 18.60 -5.64 -11.55
CA PRO A 222 19.26 -6.91 -11.76
C PRO A 222 18.48 -7.81 -12.72
N PRO A 223 19.12 -8.83 -13.31
CA PRO A 223 18.41 -9.91 -13.99
C PRO A 223 17.44 -10.64 -13.06
N GLY A 224 16.38 -11.22 -13.63
CA GLY A 224 15.30 -11.88 -12.90
C GLY A 224 14.11 -10.95 -12.69
N THR A 225 13.25 -11.29 -11.75
CA THR A 225 12.03 -10.51 -11.44
C THR A 225 12.24 -9.63 -10.22
N THR A 226 12.02 -8.33 -10.38
CA THR A 226 12.04 -7.35 -9.29
C THR A 226 10.64 -6.85 -9.02
N GLU A 227 10.22 -6.79 -7.77
CA GLU A 227 9.05 -6.04 -7.35
C GLU A 227 9.45 -4.64 -6.88
N LEU A 228 8.76 -3.63 -7.41
CA LEU A 228 8.80 -2.25 -6.95
C LEU A 228 7.48 -1.93 -6.26
N MET A 229 7.51 -1.75 -4.95
CA MET A 229 6.37 -1.32 -4.13
C MET A 229 6.20 0.19 -4.23
N CYS A 230 4.97 0.67 -4.46
CA CYS A 230 4.64 2.08 -4.52
C CYS A 230 3.28 2.38 -3.87
N HIS A 231 3.03 3.67 -3.63
CA HIS A 231 1.82 4.17 -2.97
C HIS A 231 1.29 5.42 -3.69
N PRO A 232 0.98 5.36 -5.00
CA PRO A 232 0.43 6.52 -5.71
C PRO A 232 -0.93 6.90 -5.13
N GLY A 233 -1.24 8.19 -5.15
CA GLY A 233 -2.50 8.68 -4.64
C GLY A 233 -2.57 10.20 -4.71
N TYR A 234 -3.77 10.72 -4.61
CA TYR A 234 -3.99 12.13 -4.43
C TYR A 234 -3.92 12.51 -2.95
N ARG A 235 -3.81 13.79 -2.67
CA ARG A 235 -3.86 14.30 -1.32
C ARG A 235 -5.29 14.20 -0.79
N ALA A 236 -5.51 13.47 0.31
CA ALA A 236 -6.79 13.50 0.99
C ALA A 236 -7.11 14.95 1.36
N MET A 237 -8.19 15.52 0.81
CA MET A 237 -8.71 16.78 1.28
C MET A 237 -9.29 16.54 2.66
N SER A 238 -8.52 16.85 3.70
CA SER A 238 -9.04 16.90 5.05
C SER A 238 -10.04 18.05 5.10
N TYR A 239 -11.32 17.78 4.87
CA TYR A 239 -12.39 18.61 5.36
C TYR A 239 -12.41 18.49 6.87
N GLN A 240 -11.48 19.16 7.54
CA GLN A 240 -11.66 19.50 8.95
C GLN A 240 -12.74 20.58 8.97
N VAL A 241 -14.00 20.13 8.92
CA VAL A 241 -15.11 20.92 9.47
C VAL A 241 -14.82 20.96 10.96
N ALA A 242 -14.08 21.96 11.40
CA ALA A 242 -13.90 22.26 12.80
C ALA A 242 -15.27 22.73 13.34
N PHE A 243 -16.11 21.79 13.76
CA PHE A 243 -17.21 22.09 14.66
C PHE A 243 -16.62 22.58 15.99
N LYS A 244 -16.26 23.85 16.05
CA LYS A 244 -16.12 24.53 17.32
C LYS A 244 -17.53 24.69 17.86
N SER A 245 -17.97 23.73 18.68
CA SER A 245 -19.10 23.90 19.56
C SER A 245 -18.74 25.03 20.55
N ARG A 246 -19.09 26.25 20.22
CA ARG A 246 -19.18 27.33 21.20
C ARG A 246 -20.46 27.09 21.98
N SER A 247 -20.39 26.40 23.08
CA SER A 247 -21.35 26.51 24.17
C SER A 247 -21.34 27.96 24.67
N ARG A 248 -22.26 28.77 24.14
CA ARG A 248 -22.76 29.98 24.81
C ARG A 248 -24.26 30.07 24.55
N GLN A 249 -24.98 29.68 25.59
CA GLN A 249 -26.38 29.99 25.80
C GLN A 249 -26.63 31.46 25.56
N ARG A 250 -27.52 31.80 24.60
CA ARG A 250 -28.50 32.89 24.72
C ARG A 250 -29.40 32.94 23.47
N ARG A 251 -30.71 32.66 23.75
CA ARG A 251 -31.92 33.18 23.12
C ARG A 251 -32.00 33.27 21.60
N GLY A 252 -32.88 32.45 21.09
CA GLY A 252 -33.80 32.55 19.97
C GLY A 252 -33.51 33.54 18.82
N ILE A 253 -33.43 32.96 17.65
CA ILE A 253 -34.01 33.50 16.39
C ILE A 253 -33.67 32.49 15.29
N ASP A 254 -34.59 32.15 14.42
CA ASP A 254 -34.49 31.37 13.20
C ASP A 254 -33.26 31.73 12.40
N ALA A 255 -32.49 30.74 11.98
CA ALA A 255 -31.37 30.94 11.06
C ALA A 255 -31.35 29.87 9.98
N GLY A 256 -31.66 30.29 8.78
CA GLY A 256 -31.41 29.59 7.55
C GLY A 256 -29.95 29.12 7.44
N VAL A 257 -29.75 27.94 6.88
CA VAL A 257 -28.41 27.33 6.69
C VAL A 257 -27.64 28.11 5.64
N HIS A 258 -26.83 29.07 6.06
CA HIS A 258 -25.82 29.69 5.22
C HIS A 258 -24.53 28.91 5.31
N PHE A 259 -24.11 28.30 4.21
CA PHE A 259 -22.75 27.74 4.06
C PHE A 259 -21.73 28.88 4.05
N SER A 260 -21.02 29.08 5.14
CA SER A 260 -19.88 30.00 5.21
C SER A 260 -18.58 29.24 5.02
N THR A 261 -17.81 29.63 4.00
CA THR A 261 -16.43 29.19 3.76
C THR A 261 -15.52 29.53 4.94
N PRO A 262 -14.55 28.67 5.30
CA PRO A 262 -13.64 28.92 6.42
C PRO A 262 -12.72 30.11 6.13
N ARG A 263 -12.70 31.09 7.04
CA ARG A 263 -11.88 32.33 6.97
C ARG A 263 -10.35 32.13 7.10
N SER A 264 -9.83 30.93 6.97
CA SER A 264 -8.39 30.65 7.16
C SER A 264 -7.67 30.08 5.91
N MET A 265 -8.33 30.02 4.75
CA MET A 265 -7.65 29.71 3.50
C MET A 265 -6.97 30.97 2.94
N THR A 266 -5.70 30.85 2.59
CA THR A 266 -5.02 31.90 1.82
C THR A 266 -5.69 32.05 0.45
N ARG A 267 -5.64 33.26 -0.14
CA ARG A 267 -6.23 33.49 -1.49
C ARG A 267 -5.74 32.51 -2.56
N SER A 268 -4.55 31.95 -2.42
CA SER A 268 -4.03 30.91 -3.28
C SER A 268 -4.74 29.56 -3.07
N GLN A 269 -5.09 29.19 -1.84
CA GLN A 269 -5.80 27.94 -1.53
C GLN A 269 -7.27 27.95 -1.97
N GLN A 270 -7.92 29.11 -1.99
CA GLN A 270 -9.29 29.26 -2.47
C GLN A 270 -9.43 29.11 -4.00
N ARG A 271 -8.40 29.49 -4.77
CA ARG A 271 -8.39 29.30 -6.23
C ARG A 271 -8.35 27.83 -6.64
N TYR A 272 -7.74 26.96 -5.84
CA TYR A 272 -7.52 25.54 -6.18
C TYR A 272 -8.64 24.60 -5.73
N ALA A 273 -9.61 25.08 -4.97
CA ALA A 273 -10.77 24.29 -4.53
C ALA A 273 -11.79 24.02 -5.65
N ASN A 274 -11.72 24.74 -6.76
CA ASN A 274 -12.68 24.70 -7.87
C ASN A 274 -12.17 24.05 -9.16
N GLU A 275 -10.87 23.73 -9.25
CA GLU A 275 -10.29 23.15 -10.47
C GLU A 275 -9.52 21.88 -10.11
N GLY A 276 -10.01 20.75 -10.60
CA GLY A 276 -9.46 19.40 -10.36
C GLY A 276 -8.10 19.13 -11.00
N ASP A 277 -7.32 20.16 -11.37
CA ASP A 277 -6.03 19.99 -12.04
C ASP A 277 -4.86 20.06 -11.05
N LEU A 278 -4.22 18.91 -10.84
CA LEU A 278 -2.93 18.75 -10.14
C LEU A 278 -1.80 19.63 -10.68
N VAL A 279 -1.92 20.12 -11.91
CA VAL A 279 -0.88 20.88 -12.64
C VAL A 279 -0.66 22.28 -12.06
N SER A 280 -1.56 22.79 -11.25
CA SER A 280 -1.55 24.19 -10.78
C SER A 280 -0.81 24.47 -9.47
N LEU A 281 -0.48 23.42 -8.69
CA LEU A 281 0.33 23.59 -7.48
C LEU A 281 1.82 23.38 -7.75
N PRO A 282 2.73 24.17 -7.15
CA PRO A 282 4.14 23.89 -7.21
C PRO A 282 4.41 22.47 -6.68
N GLN A 283 5.22 21.67 -7.35
CA GLN A 283 5.54 20.29 -6.94
C GLN A 283 6.09 20.20 -5.49
N THR A 284 6.61 21.30 -4.96
CA THR A 284 7.04 21.40 -3.55
C THR A 284 5.89 21.28 -2.54
N ALA A 285 4.65 21.56 -2.96
CA ALA A 285 3.45 21.44 -2.13
C ALA A 285 2.77 20.06 -2.23
N TRP A 286 3.22 19.20 -3.16
CA TRP A 286 2.66 17.88 -3.34
C TRP A 286 3.01 16.94 -2.20
N SER A 287 2.06 16.09 -1.81
CA SER A 287 2.30 14.96 -0.90
C SER A 287 3.27 13.96 -1.55
N GLN A 288 3.84 13.05 -0.76
CA GLN A 288 4.66 11.97 -1.30
C GLN A 288 3.88 11.13 -2.33
N HIS A 289 2.60 10.86 -2.06
CA HIS A 289 1.74 10.03 -2.92
C HIS A 289 1.44 10.68 -4.27
N GLU A 290 1.23 12.01 -4.30
CA GLU A 290 1.07 12.77 -5.55
C GLU A 290 2.36 12.78 -6.38
N LYS A 291 3.51 12.87 -5.72
CA LYS A 291 4.82 12.76 -6.39
C LYS A 291 5.04 11.37 -6.97
N GLU A 292 4.67 10.32 -6.24
CA GLU A 292 4.72 8.95 -6.74
C GLU A 292 3.80 8.78 -7.95
N LEU A 293 2.56 9.26 -7.87
CA LEU A 293 1.62 9.21 -8.99
C LEU A 293 2.20 9.91 -10.22
N ALA A 294 2.65 11.15 -10.07
CA ALA A 294 3.21 11.92 -11.17
C ALA A 294 4.45 11.26 -11.80
N SER A 295 5.31 10.62 -11.01
CA SER A 295 6.47 9.92 -11.54
C SER A 295 6.07 8.63 -12.26
N LEU A 296 5.15 7.84 -11.69
CA LEU A 296 4.72 6.56 -12.25
C LEU A 296 3.90 6.70 -13.54
N THR A 297 3.27 7.85 -13.77
CA THR A 297 2.50 8.16 -14.98
C THR A 297 3.29 9.00 -16.00
N ASN A 298 4.53 9.36 -15.69
CA ASN A 298 5.33 10.22 -16.57
C ASN A 298 5.79 9.48 -17.85
N PRO A 299 5.60 10.04 -19.05
CA PRO A 299 6.05 9.45 -20.31
C PRO A 299 7.55 9.14 -20.38
N GLU A 300 8.40 9.95 -19.72
CA GLU A 300 9.85 9.72 -19.67
C GLU A 300 10.22 8.43 -18.91
N VAL A 301 9.42 8.07 -17.92
CA VAL A 301 9.58 6.81 -17.16
C VAL A 301 9.23 5.61 -18.02
N LEU A 302 8.16 5.69 -18.81
CA LEU A 302 7.81 4.67 -19.81
C LEU A 302 8.88 4.53 -20.90
N ALA A 303 9.43 5.65 -21.37
CA ALA A 303 10.53 5.65 -22.35
C ALA A 303 11.81 5.02 -21.78
N ALA A 304 12.13 5.32 -20.51
CA ALA A 304 13.28 4.76 -19.83
C ALA A 304 13.20 3.24 -19.67
N LEU A 305 12.02 2.67 -19.34
CA LEU A 305 11.81 1.22 -19.28
C LEU A 305 12.12 0.56 -20.62
N LYS A 306 11.61 1.12 -21.74
CA LYS A 306 11.87 0.62 -23.07
C LYS A 306 13.36 0.70 -23.45
N HIS A 307 14.00 1.83 -23.16
CA HIS A 307 15.44 2.02 -23.40
C HIS A 307 16.29 1.00 -22.64
N GLU A 308 15.94 0.72 -21.40
CA GLU A 308 16.64 -0.24 -20.55
C GLU A 308 16.23 -1.70 -20.80
N GLN A 309 15.35 -1.98 -21.77
CA GLN A 309 14.85 -3.31 -22.13
C GLN A 309 14.27 -4.06 -20.92
N ILE A 310 13.48 -3.36 -20.10
CA ILE A 310 12.79 -3.93 -18.95
C ILE A 310 11.37 -4.32 -19.38
N THR A 311 10.98 -5.55 -19.06
CA THR A 311 9.63 -6.04 -19.30
C THR A 311 8.77 -5.80 -18.08
N LEU A 312 7.69 -5.02 -18.24
CA LEU A 312 6.67 -4.90 -17.21
C LEU A 312 5.84 -6.19 -17.18
N ILE A 313 5.77 -6.81 -16.03
CA ILE A 313 4.94 -7.97 -15.70
C ILE A 313 4.16 -7.71 -14.42
N SER A 314 3.18 -8.56 -14.13
CA SER A 314 2.44 -8.55 -12.87
C SER A 314 2.77 -9.79 -12.05
N PHE A 315 2.25 -9.88 -10.82
CA PHE A 315 2.29 -11.14 -10.07
C PHE A 315 1.57 -12.27 -10.83
N HIS A 316 0.52 -11.95 -11.58
CA HIS A 316 -0.21 -12.92 -12.37
C HIS A 316 0.67 -13.66 -13.40
N ASP A 317 1.67 -12.98 -13.93
CA ASP A 317 2.55 -13.46 -15.00
C ASP A 317 3.75 -14.30 -14.49
N MET A 318 3.92 -14.45 -13.17
CA MET A 318 4.98 -15.23 -12.55
C MET A 318 4.71 -16.72 -12.59
#